data_d9f72fd984d8edbd467fb41c034f0ce2
#
_entry.id   d9f72fd984d8edbd467fb41c034f0ce2
#
_cell.length_a   1.000
_cell.length_b   1.000
_cell.length_c   1.000
_cell.angle_alpha   90.00
_cell.angle_beta   90.00
_cell.angle_gamma   90.00
#
_symmetry.space_group_name_H-M   'P 1'
#
loop_
_entity.id
_entity.type
_entity.pdbx_description
1 polymer ?
#
loop_
_entity_poly.entity_id
_entity_poly.type
_entity_poly.pdbx_seq_one_letter_code
_entity_poly.pdbx_strand_id
1 'polypeptide(L)'
;MRQILTEDEKYMKEAIRQAKKAWKIEEVPIGCVIVYQGKIIGRGYNRRTTDKNPLAHAEISAIKKASKVMGDWRLEECTLYVTLEPCQMCSGAIVQARIPRVVVGLSLIHISEPTRRTPIS
;
A
#
# COMPACT_ATOMS: atom_id res chain seq x y z
N MET A 1 29.05 10.67 -1.55
CA MET A 1 28.34 9.90 -2.44
C MET A 1 26.89 9.84 -2.13
N ARG A 2 26.12 9.84 -3.10
CA ARG A 2 24.75 9.85 -2.91
C ARG A 2 24.16 8.56 -3.21
N GLN A 3 23.16 8.19 -2.49
CA GLN A 3 22.49 6.97 -2.75
C GLN A 3 21.41 7.13 -3.74
N ILE A 4 21.30 6.18 -4.66
CA ILE A 4 20.22 6.13 -5.60
C ILE A 4 19.16 5.22 -5.05
N LEU A 5 17.93 5.71 -4.96
CA LEU A 5 16.84 4.91 -4.42
C LEU A 5 16.56 3.74 -5.35
N THR A 6 16.33 2.58 -4.77
CA THR A 6 15.86 1.45 -5.54
C THR A 6 14.42 1.74 -5.98
N GLU A 7 13.93 0.94 -6.91
CA GLU A 7 12.55 1.09 -7.35
C GLU A 7 11.59 0.85 -6.19
N ASP A 8 11.89 -0.15 -5.37
CA ASP A 8 11.02 -0.44 -4.25
C ASP A 8 10.96 0.73 -3.28
N GLU A 9 12.10 1.36 -3.02
CA GLU A 9 12.13 2.51 -2.13
C GLU A 9 11.36 3.68 -2.71
N LYS A 10 11.48 3.86 -4.01
CA LYS A 10 10.77 4.93 -4.69
C LYS A 10 9.27 4.80 -4.54
N TYR A 11 8.75 3.61 -4.79
CA TYR A 11 7.30 3.40 -4.68
C TYR A 11 6.84 3.36 -3.24
N MET A 12 7.70 2.88 -2.34
CA MET A 12 7.35 2.91 -0.93
C MET A 12 7.25 4.35 -0.42
N LYS A 13 8.08 5.24 -0.92
CA LYS A 13 7.96 6.65 -0.55
C LYS A 13 6.60 7.21 -0.94
N GLU A 14 6.08 6.79 -2.09
CA GLU A 14 4.76 7.24 -2.49
C GLU A 14 3.67 6.63 -1.59
N ALA A 15 3.84 5.37 -1.19
CA ALA A 15 2.90 4.76 -0.25
C ALA A 15 2.90 5.51 1.08
N ILE A 16 4.08 5.93 1.54
CA ILE A 16 4.19 6.71 2.76
C ILE A 16 3.50 8.06 2.60
N ARG A 17 3.62 8.66 1.43
CA ARG A 17 2.95 9.93 1.17
C ARG A 17 1.43 9.75 1.26
N GLN A 18 0.93 8.63 0.78
CA GLN A 18 -0.49 8.32 0.91
C GLN A 18 -0.86 8.14 2.39
N ALA A 19 0.01 7.49 3.16
CA ALA A 19 -0.25 7.33 4.59
C ALA A 19 -0.35 8.68 5.29
N LYS A 20 0.44 9.65 4.88
CA LYS A 20 0.36 10.98 5.46
C LYS A 20 -0.96 11.66 5.14
N LYS A 21 -1.56 11.36 4.01
CA LYS A 21 -2.88 11.87 3.71
C LYS A 21 -3.92 11.35 4.69
N ALA A 22 -3.81 10.06 5.03
CA ALA A 22 -4.70 9.49 6.04
C ALA A 22 -4.50 10.19 7.38
N TRP A 23 -3.25 10.41 7.75
CA TRP A 23 -2.93 11.08 9.00
C TRP A 23 -3.58 12.45 9.09
N LYS A 24 -3.60 13.19 8.00
CA LYS A 24 -4.15 14.52 7.98
C LYS A 24 -5.65 14.56 8.22
N ILE A 25 -6.35 13.48 7.92
CA ILE A 25 -7.78 13.41 8.18
C ILE A 25 -8.07 12.54 9.40
N GLU A 26 -7.05 12.35 10.23
CA GLU A 26 -7.17 11.66 11.52
C GLU A 26 -7.53 10.20 11.39
N GLU A 27 -7.08 9.59 10.31
CA GLU A 27 -7.20 8.15 10.14
C GLU A 27 -5.86 7.50 10.48
N VAL A 28 -5.88 6.20 10.72
CA VAL A 28 -4.64 5.46 10.91
C VAL A 28 -3.80 5.62 9.65
N PRO A 29 -2.52 6.00 9.77
CA PRO A 29 -1.71 6.36 8.59
C PRO A 29 -1.21 5.13 7.82
N ILE A 30 -2.06 4.62 6.99
CA ILE A 30 -1.74 3.50 6.11
C ILE A 30 -1.93 3.98 4.68
N GLY A 31 -0.91 3.74 3.87
CA GLY A 31 -0.95 4.10 2.45
C GLY A 31 -0.53 2.93 1.59
N CYS A 32 -1.00 2.92 0.36
CA CYS A 32 -0.77 1.81 -0.56
C CYS A 32 -0.70 2.32 -1.98
N VAL A 33 0.23 1.74 -2.76
CA VAL A 33 0.26 1.98 -4.19
C VAL A 33 0.45 0.66 -4.91
N ILE A 34 -0.07 0.59 -6.13
CA ILE A 34 0.08 -0.58 -6.98
C ILE A 34 0.76 -0.13 -8.27
N VAL A 35 1.78 -0.89 -8.65
CA VAL A 35 2.65 -0.54 -9.76
C VAL A 35 2.60 -1.60 -10.85
N TYR A 36 2.49 -1.16 -12.08
CA TYR A 36 2.51 -2.04 -13.24
C TYR A 36 3.48 -1.45 -14.26
N GLN A 37 4.52 -2.21 -14.59
CA GLN A 37 5.51 -1.81 -15.60
C GLN A 37 6.05 -0.41 -15.34
N GLY A 38 6.45 -0.17 -14.10
CA GLY A 38 7.09 1.09 -13.74
C GLY A 38 6.15 2.26 -13.58
N LYS A 39 4.84 2.01 -13.60
CA LYS A 39 3.87 3.07 -13.43
C LYS A 39 2.94 2.78 -12.27
N ILE A 40 2.64 3.81 -11.51
CA ILE A 40 1.67 3.67 -10.42
C ILE A 40 0.28 3.73 -11.05
N ILE A 41 -0.48 2.66 -10.88
CA ILE A 41 -1.82 2.57 -11.45
C ILE A 41 -2.92 2.61 -10.39
N GLY A 42 -2.56 2.59 -9.13
CA GLY A 42 -3.53 2.73 -8.06
C GLY A 42 -2.88 3.27 -6.81
N ARG A 43 -3.55 4.22 -6.15
CA ARG A 43 -3.12 4.77 -4.87
C ARG A 43 -4.29 4.72 -3.93
N GLY A 44 -4.01 4.51 -2.66
CA GLY A 44 -5.05 4.54 -1.66
C GLY A 44 -4.50 4.84 -0.30
N TYR A 45 -5.34 5.33 0.56
CA TYR A 45 -4.99 5.52 1.96
C TYR A 45 -6.23 5.26 2.79
N ASN A 46 -6.01 4.97 4.07
CA ASN A 46 -7.09 4.56 4.95
C ASN A 46 -8.10 5.69 5.15
N ARG A 47 -9.38 5.38 4.93
CA ARG A 47 -10.46 6.33 5.11
C ARG A 47 -11.65 5.68 5.83
N ARG A 48 -11.41 4.63 6.60
CA ARG A 48 -12.48 3.83 7.18
C ARG A 48 -13.50 4.67 7.94
N THR A 49 -13.04 5.53 8.82
CA THR A 49 -13.93 6.35 9.63
C THR A 49 -14.52 7.49 8.82
N THR A 50 -13.69 8.12 8.00
CA THR A 50 -14.11 9.25 7.18
C THR A 50 -15.22 8.87 6.22
N ASP A 51 -15.08 7.72 5.57
CA ASP A 51 -16.06 7.23 4.60
C ASP A 51 -17.17 6.41 5.26
N LYS A 52 -17.06 6.17 6.56
CA LYS A 52 -18.01 5.32 7.29
C LYS A 52 -18.18 3.98 6.59
N ASN A 53 -17.06 3.43 6.15
CA ASN A 53 -17.06 2.21 5.36
C ASN A 53 -15.94 1.31 5.87
N PRO A 54 -16.28 0.14 6.42
CA PRO A 54 -15.26 -0.75 6.97
C PRO A 54 -14.32 -1.30 5.90
N LEU A 55 -14.68 -1.18 4.63
CA LEU A 55 -13.84 -1.66 3.56
C LEU A 55 -12.92 -0.58 3.01
N ALA A 56 -13.00 0.64 3.52
CA ALA A 56 -12.23 1.77 2.97
C ALA A 56 -10.81 1.77 3.50
N HIS A 57 -10.11 0.67 3.28
CA HIS A 57 -8.71 0.52 3.60
C HIS A 57 -7.86 0.93 2.40
N ALA A 58 -6.61 1.30 2.68
CA ALA A 58 -5.69 1.76 1.65
C ALA A 58 -5.57 0.75 0.50
N GLU A 59 -5.42 -0.52 0.86
CA GLU A 59 -5.21 -1.58 -0.13
C GLU A 59 -6.44 -1.77 -1.01
N ILE A 60 -7.61 -1.76 -0.42
CA ILE A 60 -8.85 -1.94 -1.16
C ILE A 60 -9.02 -0.80 -2.16
N SER A 61 -8.76 0.43 -1.71
CA SER A 61 -8.87 1.59 -2.58
C SER A 61 -7.91 1.51 -3.75
N ALA A 62 -6.66 1.11 -3.46
CA ALA A 62 -5.64 1.01 -4.50
C ALA A 62 -5.99 -0.09 -5.51
N ILE A 63 -6.49 -1.23 -5.01
CA ILE A 63 -6.89 -2.35 -5.88
C ILE A 63 -8.02 -1.92 -6.80
N LYS A 64 -9.02 -1.24 -6.27
CA LYS A 64 -10.14 -0.78 -7.09
C LYS A 64 -9.67 0.12 -8.23
N LYS A 65 -8.77 1.05 -7.91
CA LYS A 65 -8.27 1.97 -8.93
C LYS A 65 -7.40 1.27 -9.94
N ALA A 66 -6.54 0.37 -9.48
CA ALA A 66 -5.66 -0.37 -10.37
C ALA A 66 -6.47 -1.24 -11.33
N SER A 67 -7.50 -1.90 -10.82
CA SER A 67 -8.35 -2.75 -11.65
C SER A 67 -9.05 -1.93 -12.72
N LYS A 68 -9.45 -0.71 -12.37
CA LYS A 68 -10.10 0.16 -13.33
C LYS A 68 -9.14 0.57 -14.44
N VAL A 69 -7.91 0.90 -14.08
CA VAL A 69 -6.90 1.27 -15.08
C VAL A 69 -6.59 0.10 -16.00
N MET A 70 -6.45 -1.09 -15.42
CA MET A 70 -6.13 -2.27 -16.21
C MET A 70 -7.31 -2.79 -17.01
N GLY A 71 -8.53 -2.43 -16.62
CA GLY A 71 -9.71 -2.95 -17.26
C GLY A 71 -9.92 -4.43 -16.95
N ASP A 72 -9.41 -4.90 -15.82
CA ASP A 72 -9.44 -6.32 -15.48
C ASP A 72 -9.32 -6.43 -13.97
N TRP A 73 -9.94 -7.43 -13.39
CA TRP A 73 -9.81 -7.68 -11.95
C TRP A 73 -8.48 -8.36 -11.63
N ARG A 74 -7.82 -8.96 -12.61
CA ARG A 74 -6.54 -9.64 -12.39
C ARG A 74 -5.39 -8.66 -12.48
N LEU A 75 -4.58 -8.64 -11.44
CA LEU A 75 -3.42 -7.74 -11.39
C LEU A 75 -2.15 -8.57 -11.32
N GLU A 76 -2.03 -9.53 -12.24
CA GLU A 76 -1.03 -10.58 -12.18
C GLU A 76 0.40 -10.13 -12.38
N GLU A 77 0.59 -8.96 -12.98
CA GLU A 77 1.95 -8.45 -13.20
C GLU A 77 2.21 -7.21 -12.39
N CYS A 78 1.44 -7.01 -11.33
CA CYS A 78 1.56 -5.81 -10.52
C CYS A 78 2.29 -6.10 -9.22
N THR A 79 2.86 -5.05 -8.64
CA THR A 79 3.45 -5.10 -7.30
C THR A 79 2.69 -4.13 -6.42
N LEU A 80 2.37 -4.56 -5.23
CA LEU A 80 1.66 -3.73 -4.26
C LEU A 80 2.64 -3.30 -3.18
N TYR A 81 2.66 -2.01 -2.89
CA TYR A 81 3.47 -1.43 -1.83
C TYR A 81 2.55 -0.88 -0.77
N VAL A 82 2.74 -1.29 0.45
CA VAL A 82 1.89 -0.85 1.56
C VAL A 82 2.74 -0.56 2.77
N THR A 83 2.35 0.45 3.54
CA THR A 83 3.17 0.92 4.64
C THR A 83 3.12 0.03 5.86
N LEU A 84 2.02 -0.69 6.05
CA LEU A 84 1.90 -1.63 7.15
C LEU A 84 1.38 -2.96 6.65
N GLU A 85 1.64 -4.01 7.41
CA GLU A 85 1.18 -5.34 7.09
C GLU A 85 -0.32 -5.34 6.83
N PRO A 86 -0.79 -5.87 5.70
CA PRO A 86 -2.22 -5.89 5.41
C PRO A 86 -2.98 -6.73 6.43
N CYS A 87 -4.19 -6.30 6.74
CA CYS A 87 -5.07 -7.07 7.61
C CYS A 87 -5.60 -8.28 6.84
N GLN A 88 -6.36 -9.11 7.53
CA GLN A 88 -6.89 -10.34 6.95
C GLN A 88 -7.76 -10.05 5.72
N MET A 89 -8.61 -9.04 5.80
CA MET A 89 -9.46 -8.67 4.67
C MET A 89 -8.63 -8.24 3.48
N CYS A 90 -7.63 -7.39 3.70
CA CYS A 90 -6.82 -6.88 2.61
C CYS A 90 -5.91 -7.95 2.04
N SER A 91 -5.40 -8.84 2.89
CA SER A 91 -4.60 -9.96 2.41
C SER A 91 -5.43 -10.85 1.48
N GLY A 92 -6.69 -11.10 1.86
CA GLY A 92 -7.59 -11.85 1.02
C GLY A 92 -7.85 -11.16 -0.32
N ALA A 93 -8.03 -9.84 -0.27
CA ALA A 93 -8.26 -9.07 -1.49
C ALA A 93 -7.07 -9.13 -2.42
N ILE A 94 -5.86 -9.06 -1.86
CA ILE A 94 -4.64 -9.13 -2.65
C ILE A 94 -4.53 -10.48 -3.35
N VAL A 95 -4.86 -11.56 -2.63
CA VAL A 95 -4.85 -12.89 -3.20
C VAL A 95 -5.90 -13.01 -4.30
N GLN A 96 -7.10 -12.49 -4.05
CA GLN A 96 -8.17 -12.55 -5.04
C GLN A 96 -7.80 -11.77 -6.30
N ALA A 97 -7.08 -10.67 -6.15
CA ALA A 97 -6.65 -9.87 -7.29
C ALA A 97 -5.45 -10.47 -8.01
N ARG A 98 -4.89 -11.56 -7.47
CA ARG A 98 -3.75 -12.25 -8.07
C ARG A 98 -2.48 -11.41 -8.13
N ILE A 99 -2.30 -10.51 -7.16
CA ILE A 99 -1.09 -9.70 -7.11
C ILE A 99 0.05 -10.58 -6.59
N PRO A 100 1.11 -10.77 -7.39
CA PRO A 100 2.14 -11.74 -7.04
C PRO A 100 3.20 -11.23 -6.07
N ARG A 101 3.32 -9.91 -5.92
CA ARG A 101 4.41 -9.38 -5.10
C ARG A 101 3.88 -8.25 -4.21
N VAL A 102 4.16 -8.36 -2.92
CA VAL A 102 3.75 -7.38 -1.93
C VAL A 102 4.98 -6.92 -1.16
N VAL A 103 5.18 -5.62 -1.09
CA VAL A 103 6.30 -5.03 -0.36
C VAL A 103 5.72 -4.23 0.80
N VAL A 104 6.14 -4.59 2.02
CA VAL A 104 5.64 -3.93 3.23
C VAL A 104 6.72 -3.01 3.75
N GLY A 105 6.37 -1.76 3.99
CA GLY A 105 7.35 -0.74 4.29
C GLY A 105 7.52 -0.43 5.76
N LEU A 106 7.20 -1.39 6.61
CA LEU A 106 7.25 -1.17 8.03
C LEU A 106 8.59 -0.63 8.49
N SER A 107 9.67 -1.17 7.97
CA SER A 107 10.99 -0.74 8.39
C SER A 107 11.27 0.70 8.00
N LEU A 108 10.72 1.15 6.88
CA LEU A 108 10.92 2.53 6.46
C LEU A 108 10.13 3.50 7.33
N ILE A 109 8.98 3.07 7.81
CA ILE A 109 8.16 3.91 8.67
C ILE A 109 8.75 3.99 10.05
N HIS A 110 9.33 2.91 10.50
CA HIS A 110 9.84 2.81 11.86
C HIS A 110 11.33 2.96 11.94
N ILE A 111 11.84 3.79 11.09
CA ILE A 111 13.26 3.96 11.04
C ILE A 111 13.86 4.39 12.37
N SER A 112 13.11 5.12 13.12
CA SER A 112 13.62 5.57 14.40
C SER A 112 13.28 4.62 15.52
N GLU A 113 12.63 3.49 15.23
CA GLU A 113 12.23 2.58 16.26
C GLU A 113 12.86 1.29 16.09
N PRO A 114 13.45 0.87 17.04
CA PRO A 114 14.05 -0.43 16.93
C PRO A 114 13.01 -1.43 16.95
N THR A 115 12.36 -1.68 16.95
CA THR A 115 11.63 -2.62 17.13
C THR A 115 11.05 -3.43 16.85
N ARG A 116 10.92 -3.78 16.94
CA ARG A 116 10.46 -4.60 16.90
C ARG A 116 9.97 -5.33 16.38
N ARG A 117 9.78 -5.85 15.93
CA ARG A 117 9.35 -6.54 15.51
C ARG A 117 8.89 -7.00 14.82
N THR A 118 8.80 -7.53 14.37
CA THR A 118 8.36 -8.00 13.65
C THR A 118 7.55 -8.10 13.22
N PRO A 119 7.33 -8.26 12.58
CA PRO A 119 6.52 -8.26 11.97
C PRO A 119 5.69 -8.98 11.69
N ILE A 120 5.53 -9.22 11.57
CA ILE A 120 4.84 -9.69 11.33
C ILE A 120 4.47 -10.31 10.90
N SER A 121 4.50 -10.66 10.71
CA SER A 121 4.20 -11.28 10.18
C SER A 121 3.59 -11.44 9.61
#